data_dcc85b6b4489329ca138c69006de7d8a
#
_entry.id   dcc85b6b4489329ca138c69006de7d8a
#
_cell.length_a   1.000
_cell.length_b   1.000
_cell.length_c   1.000
_cell.angle_alpha   90.00
_cell.angle_beta   90.00
_cell.angle_gamma   90.00
#
_symmetry.space_group_name_H-M   'P 1'
#
loop_
_entity.id
_entity.type
_entity.pdbx_description
1 polymer ?
#
loop_
_entity_poly.entity_id
_entity_poly.type
_entity_poly.pdbx_seq_one_letter_code
_entity_poly.pdbx_strand_id
1 'polypeptide(L)'
;ADMNKAEDTAQEMEEEDLSFLAAELEEPADLLEATDDAPIIRLVNSLLSQAIRDRASDIHIEPYEKEVMARFRIDGILYNILTIQKRFQASISSRVKIMAGLNIAEKRLPQDGGMRIKIGGKDVDIRVSIVPTAFGERIVLRLLYRESALLPLEEIGFSGDNLTRFLELILRPHGIILVTGPTGSGKTTTLYGALSKINAPDKNIITIEDPIEYQLKGIGQ
;
A
#
# COMPACT_ATOMS: atom_id res chain seq x y z
N ALA A 1 -27.28 -15.83 10.46
CA ALA A 1 -27.98 -14.54 10.57
C ALA A 1 -27.03 -13.38 10.87
N ASP A 2 -25.80 -13.67 11.36
CA ASP A 2 -24.83 -12.60 11.72
C ASP A 2 -23.75 -12.32 10.67
N MET A 3 -23.62 -13.16 9.64
CA MET A 3 -22.68 -12.91 8.55
C MET A 3 -23.18 -11.86 7.54
N ASN A 4 -24.49 -11.83 7.26
CA ASN A 4 -25.06 -10.81 6.36
C ASN A 4 -25.02 -9.39 6.92
N LYS A 5 -25.02 -9.24 8.26
CA LYS A 5 -24.99 -7.91 8.89
C LYS A 5 -23.62 -7.23 8.81
N ALA A 6 -22.54 -8.01 8.75
CA ALA A 6 -21.20 -7.49 8.60
C ALA A 6 -20.90 -7.10 7.12
N GLU A 7 -21.49 -7.80 6.17
CA GLU A 7 -21.44 -7.49 4.75
C GLU A 7 -22.30 -6.25 4.40
N ASP A 8 -23.51 -6.14 4.97
CA ASP A 8 -24.35 -4.95 4.81
C ASP A 8 -23.71 -3.69 5.43
N THR A 9 -23.06 -3.81 6.61
CA THR A 9 -22.38 -2.67 7.23
C THR A 9 -21.10 -2.27 6.46
N ALA A 10 -20.42 -3.23 5.82
CA ALA A 10 -19.30 -2.95 4.94
C ALA A 10 -19.75 -2.28 3.64
N GLN A 11 -20.90 -2.68 3.08
CA GLN A 11 -21.50 -2.06 1.91
C GLN A 11 -22.05 -0.64 2.21
N GLU A 12 -22.64 -0.41 3.37
CA GLU A 12 -23.08 0.94 3.78
C GLU A 12 -21.90 1.90 4.02
N MET A 13 -20.73 1.40 4.42
CA MET A 13 -19.47 2.17 4.45
C MET A 13 -18.84 2.33 3.04
N GLU A 14 -19.27 1.56 2.05
CA GLU A 14 -18.73 1.56 0.68
C GLU A 14 -19.28 2.67 -0.22
N GLU A 15 -20.37 3.35 0.15
CA GLU A 15 -21.03 4.37 -0.67
C GLU A 15 -20.89 5.81 -0.15
N GLU A 16 -20.11 6.06 0.91
CA GLU A 16 -19.76 7.44 1.24
C GLU A 16 -18.85 8.00 0.15
N ASP A 17 -19.44 8.73 -0.79
CA ASP A 17 -18.74 9.45 -1.85
C ASP A 17 -17.66 10.35 -1.22
N LEU A 18 -16.41 10.24 -1.65
CA LEU A 18 -15.32 11.09 -1.18
C LEU A 18 -15.64 12.58 -1.34
N SER A 19 -16.42 12.92 -2.35
CA SER A 19 -16.92 14.29 -2.57
C SER A 19 -17.84 14.75 -1.46
N PHE A 20 -18.70 13.88 -0.92
CA PHE A 20 -19.56 14.17 0.23
C PHE A 20 -18.73 14.41 1.49
N LEU A 21 -17.73 13.57 1.76
CA LEU A 21 -16.83 13.77 2.90
C LEU A 21 -16.01 15.07 2.77
N ALA A 22 -15.60 15.44 1.56
CA ALA A 22 -14.93 16.71 1.33
C ALA A 22 -15.87 17.90 1.53
N ALA A 23 -17.15 17.79 1.13
CA ALA A 23 -18.17 18.81 1.35
C ALA A 23 -18.50 18.96 2.85
N GLU A 24 -18.55 17.85 3.61
CA GLU A 24 -18.75 17.88 5.06
C GLU A 24 -17.65 18.67 5.79
N LEU A 25 -16.43 18.70 5.22
CA LEU A 25 -15.32 19.53 5.70
C LEU A 25 -15.46 21.02 5.32
N GLU A 26 -16.37 21.38 4.40
CA GLU A 26 -16.60 22.76 3.97
C GLU A 26 -17.56 23.50 4.89
N GLU A 27 -18.46 22.82 5.60
CA GLU A 27 -19.37 23.47 6.56
C GLU A 27 -18.60 24.02 7.76
N PRO A 28 -18.84 25.27 8.18
CA PRO A 28 -18.23 25.82 9.38
C PRO A 28 -18.85 25.14 10.60
N ALA A 29 -18.20 24.07 11.08
CA ALA A 29 -18.54 23.49 12.37
C ALA A 29 -18.26 24.49 13.48
N ASP A 30 -19.18 24.57 14.46
CA ASP A 30 -19.01 25.41 15.64
C ASP A 30 -17.70 25.02 16.35
N LEU A 31 -16.77 25.97 16.44
CA LEU A 31 -15.37 25.77 16.89
C LEU A 31 -15.23 25.23 18.32
N LEU A 32 -16.32 24.99 19.03
CA LEU A 32 -16.33 24.53 20.43
C LEU A 32 -16.67 23.03 20.59
N GLU A 33 -17.16 22.32 19.56
CA GLU A 33 -17.62 20.93 19.68
C GLU A 33 -17.09 19.95 18.63
N ALA A 34 -16.43 20.42 17.57
CA ALA A 34 -15.90 19.54 16.53
C ALA A 34 -14.45 19.17 16.85
N THR A 35 -14.22 17.96 17.26
CA THR A 35 -12.90 17.35 17.06
C THR A 35 -12.70 17.22 15.55
N ASP A 36 -11.91 18.13 14.95
CA ASP A 36 -11.49 18.12 13.52
C ASP A 36 -10.94 16.77 13.06
N ASP A 37 -10.67 15.87 13.99
CA ASP A 37 -10.05 14.57 13.74
C ASP A 37 -11.01 13.54 13.13
N ALA A 38 -12.29 13.54 13.48
CA ALA A 38 -13.22 12.53 13.00
C ALA A 38 -13.45 12.59 11.47
N PRO A 39 -13.70 13.74 10.85
CA PRO A 39 -13.81 13.87 9.39
C PRO A 39 -12.51 13.54 8.67
N ILE A 40 -11.36 13.96 9.21
CA ILE A 40 -10.03 13.66 8.63
C ILE A 40 -9.72 12.16 8.69
N ILE A 41 -10.09 11.49 9.78
CA ILE A 41 -9.91 10.04 9.90
C ILE A 41 -10.73 9.32 8.83
N ARG A 42 -12.00 9.71 8.65
CA ARG A 42 -12.87 9.15 7.60
C ARG A 42 -12.31 9.42 6.21
N LEU A 43 -11.88 10.64 5.93
CA LEU A 43 -11.29 11.02 4.64
C LEU A 43 -10.06 10.15 4.31
N VAL A 44 -9.10 10.02 5.23
CA VAL A 44 -7.90 9.20 4.99
C VAL A 44 -8.26 7.72 4.79
N ASN A 45 -9.18 7.19 5.60
CA ASN A 45 -9.64 5.81 5.47
C ASN A 45 -10.36 5.58 4.13
N SER A 46 -11.21 6.51 3.69
CA SER A 46 -11.93 6.42 2.40
C SER A 46 -10.96 6.49 1.21
N LEU A 47 -9.95 7.38 1.27
CA LEU A 47 -8.89 7.41 0.25
C LEU A 47 -8.13 6.08 0.16
N LEU A 48 -7.79 5.47 1.29
CA LEU A 48 -7.12 4.16 1.34
C LEU A 48 -8.02 3.05 0.77
N SER A 49 -9.28 3.02 1.19
CA SER A 49 -10.26 2.03 0.73
C SER A 49 -10.50 2.14 -0.78
N GLN A 50 -10.69 3.35 -1.29
CA GLN A 50 -10.88 3.56 -2.73
C GLN A 50 -9.64 3.19 -3.53
N ALA A 51 -8.45 3.58 -3.09
CA ALA A 51 -7.20 3.22 -3.78
C ALA A 51 -7.02 1.70 -3.89
N ILE A 52 -7.40 0.95 -2.84
CA ILE A 52 -7.34 -0.51 -2.84
C ILE A 52 -8.38 -1.10 -3.81
N ARG A 53 -9.62 -0.60 -3.85
CA ARG A 53 -10.64 -1.02 -4.82
C ARG A 53 -10.17 -0.79 -6.26
N ASP A 54 -9.60 0.39 -6.51
CA ASP A 54 -9.11 0.80 -7.84
C ASP A 54 -7.78 0.16 -8.22
N ARG A 55 -7.21 -0.71 -7.35
CA ARG A 55 -5.90 -1.36 -7.53
C ARG A 55 -4.77 -0.38 -7.81
N ALA A 56 -4.83 0.79 -7.17
CA ALA A 56 -3.77 1.77 -7.27
C ALA A 56 -2.46 1.23 -6.70
N SER A 57 -1.35 1.56 -7.33
CA SER A 57 -0.01 1.24 -6.80
C SER A 57 0.44 2.25 -5.75
N ASP A 58 0.08 3.51 -5.93
CA ASP A 58 0.48 4.61 -5.05
C ASP A 58 -0.65 5.61 -4.86
N ILE A 59 -0.74 6.18 -3.65
CA ILE A 59 -1.54 7.37 -3.33
C ILE A 59 -0.57 8.52 -3.14
N HIS A 60 -0.78 9.62 -3.84
CA HIS A 60 -0.03 10.86 -3.69
C HIS A 60 -0.92 11.91 -3.05
N ILE A 61 -0.48 12.51 -1.95
CA ILE A 61 -1.12 13.66 -1.31
C ILE A 61 -0.14 14.83 -1.45
N GLU A 62 -0.47 15.75 -2.33
CA GLU A 62 0.45 16.79 -2.79
C GLU A 62 -0.05 18.17 -2.41
N PRO A 63 0.68 18.90 -1.54
CA PRO A 63 0.31 20.24 -1.17
C PRO A 63 0.72 21.25 -2.26
N TYR A 64 -0.23 22.07 -2.65
CA TYR A 64 -0.02 23.26 -3.46
C TYR A 64 -0.22 24.53 -2.63
N GLU A 65 -0.13 25.69 -3.26
CA GLU A 65 -0.26 26.98 -2.56
C GLU A 65 -1.62 27.12 -1.87
N LYS A 66 -2.71 26.81 -2.56
CA LYS A 66 -4.08 27.04 -2.10
C LYS A 66 -4.86 25.77 -1.74
N GLU A 67 -4.37 24.62 -2.13
CA GLU A 67 -5.07 23.35 -2.04
C GLU A 67 -4.13 22.19 -1.76
N VAL A 68 -4.69 21.02 -1.49
CA VAL A 68 -3.99 19.74 -1.43
C VAL A 68 -4.66 18.82 -2.45
N MET A 69 -3.89 18.22 -3.35
CA MET A 69 -4.38 17.28 -4.35
C MET A 69 -4.10 15.85 -3.92
N ALA A 70 -5.14 15.02 -3.85
CA ALA A 70 -4.99 13.57 -3.73
C ALA A 70 -5.06 12.94 -5.12
N ARG A 71 -4.06 12.12 -5.46
CA ARG A 71 -3.96 11.43 -6.76
C ARG A 71 -3.63 9.96 -6.57
N PHE A 72 -4.20 9.10 -7.40
CA PHE A 72 -3.87 7.69 -7.44
C PHE A 72 -3.03 7.37 -8.67
N ARG A 73 -2.07 6.48 -8.50
CA ARG A 73 -1.36 5.86 -9.62
C ARG A 73 -1.99 4.52 -9.92
N ILE A 74 -2.60 4.40 -11.10
CA ILE A 74 -3.25 3.18 -11.59
C ILE A 74 -2.59 2.84 -12.92
N ASP A 75 -2.08 1.63 -13.07
CA ASP A 75 -1.36 1.18 -14.28
C ASP A 75 -0.27 2.15 -14.77
N GLY A 76 0.45 2.73 -13.80
CA GLY A 76 1.55 3.67 -14.06
C GLY A 76 1.12 5.13 -14.28
N ILE A 77 -0.17 5.41 -14.49
CA ILE A 77 -0.72 6.74 -14.77
C ILE A 77 -1.26 7.37 -13.47
N LEU A 78 -1.03 8.67 -13.28
CA LEU A 78 -1.57 9.43 -12.16
C LEU A 78 -2.91 10.07 -12.51
N TYR A 79 -3.93 9.77 -11.71
CA TYR A 79 -5.28 10.33 -11.82
C TYR A 79 -5.55 11.26 -10.64
N ASN A 80 -6.14 12.43 -10.90
CA ASN A 80 -6.65 13.31 -9.85
C ASN A 80 -7.92 12.69 -9.27
N ILE A 81 -7.96 12.49 -7.96
CA ILE A 81 -9.10 11.87 -7.26
C ILE A 81 -9.88 12.93 -6.52
N LEU A 82 -9.20 13.78 -5.74
CA LEU A 82 -9.85 14.74 -4.86
C LEU A 82 -8.97 15.97 -4.66
N THR A 83 -9.60 17.15 -4.69
CA THR A 83 -9.02 18.42 -4.24
C THR A 83 -9.51 18.72 -2.84
N ILE A 84 -8.58 18.94 -1.91
CA ILE A 84 -8.85 19.15 -0.49
C ILE A 84 -8.43 20.57 -0.12
N GLN A 85 -9.18 21.24 0.73
CA GLN A 85 -8.82 22.57 1.20
C GLN A 85 -7.49 22.57 1.95
N LYS A 86 -6.68 23.59 1.71
CA LYS A 86 -5.32 23.76 2.27
C LYS A 86 -5.26 23.63 3.80
N ARG A 87 -6.28 24.11 4.50
CA ARG A 87 -6.37 24.10 5.96
C ARG A 87 -6.27 22.69 6.57
N PHE A 88 -6.66 21.65 5.83
CA PHE A 88 -6.63 20.26 6.30
C PHE A 88 -5.28 19.55 6.10
N GLN A 89 -4.35 20.18 5.42
CA GLN A 89 -3.04 19.57 5.12
C GLN A 89 -2.32 19.05 6.37
N ALA A 90 -2.24 19.88 7.42
CA ALA A 90 -1.52 19.51 8.64
C ALA A 90 -2.16 18.32 9.35
N SER A 91 -3.50 18.27 9.40
CA SER A 91 -4.27 17.18 10.02
C SER A 91 -4.10 15.87 9.24
N ILE A 92 -4.14 15.92 7.90
CA ILE A 92 -3.89 14.75 7.05
C ILE A 92 -2.46 14.22 7.25
N SER A 93 -1.46 15.11 7.21
CA SER A 93 -0.06 14.73 7.47
C SER A 93 0.11 14.08 8.85
N SER A 94 -0.46 14.69 9.89
CA SER A 94 -0.40 14.15 11.25
C SER A 94 -1.06 12.78 11.35
N ARG A 95 -2.24 12.61 10.74
CA ARG A 95 -2.94 11.31 10.72
C ARG A 95 -2.12 10.22 10.06
N VAL A 96 -1.55 10.48 8.88
CA VAL A 96 -0.70 9.53 8.18
C VAL A 96 0.56 9.20 8.98
N LYS A 97 1.19 10.21 9.60
CA LYS A 97 2.37 10.00 10.46
C LYS A 97 2.07 9.12 11.67
N ILE A 98 0.92 9.34 12.33
CA ILE A 98 0.47 8.49 13.45
C ILE A 98 0.31 7.04 12.98
N MET A 99 -0.38 6.83 11.86
CA MET A 99 -0.62 5.48 11.32
C MET A 99 0.68 4.76 10.94
N ALA A 100 1.69 5.51 10.48
CA ALA A 100 2.98 4.99 10.06
C ALA A 100 4.06 4.97 11.16
N GLY A 101 3.74 5.38 12.40
CA GLY A 101 4.68 5.46 13.51
C GLY A 101 5.78 6.50 13.32
N LEU A 102 5.51 7.57 12.56
CA LEU A 102 6.46 8.65 12.25
C LEU A 102 6.36 9.83 13.24
N ASN A 103 7.40 10.67 13.27
CA ASN A 103 7.46 11.82 14.14
C ASN A 103 6.56 12.96 13.64
N ILE A 104 5.48 13.25 14.36
CA ILE A 104 4.50 14.29 14.02
C ILE A 104 5.10 15.69 14.11
N ALA A 105 6.01 15.91 15.07
CA ALA A 105 6.60 17.23 15.33
C ALA A 105 7.64 17.64 14.28
N GLU A 106 8.31 16.69 13.63
CA GLU A 106 9.31 16.98 12.59
C GLU A 106 8.61 17.20 11.24
N LYS A 107 8.79 18.38 10.65
CA LYS A 107 8.18 18.80 9.39
C LYS A 107 9.21 19.26 8.34
N ARG A 108 10.49 19.26 8.68
CA ARG A 108 11.57 19.82 7.87
C ARG A 108 12.45 18.76 7.23
N LEU A 109 12.42 17.55 7.78
CA LEU A 109 13.22 16.43 7.28
C LEU A 109 12.33 15.37 6.64
N PRO A 110 12.80 14.70 5.57
CA PRO A 110 12.11 13.54 5.02
C PRO A 110 11.95 12.44 6.06
N GLN A 111 10.85 11.70 5.99
CA GLN A 111 10.59 10.56 6.85
C GLN A 111 10.03 9.42 6.02
N ASP A 112 10.52 8.21 6.26
CA ASP A 112 10.01 6.99 5.67
C ASP A 112 9.53 6.04 6.77
N GLY A 113 8.44 5.33 6.52
CA GLY A 113 7.85 4.39 7.45
C GLY A 113 6.92 3.40 6.77
N GLY A 114 6.20 2.65 7.58
CA GLY A 114 5.26 1.67 7.06
C GLY A 114 4.10 1.45 8.01
N MET A 115 2.97 1.06 7.45
CA MET A 115 1.80 0.67 8.20
C MET A 115 1.15 -0.55 7.56
N ARG A 116 0.42 -1.29 8.37
CA ARG A 116 -0.43 -2.40 7.90
C ARG A 116 -1.87 -2.06 8.19
N ILE A 117 -2.70 -2.23 7.18
CA ILE A 117 -4.14 -2.03 7.32
C ILE A 117 -4.89 -3.26 6.84
N LYS A 118 -6.10 -3.44 7.34
CA LYS A 118 -7.01 -4.51 6.91
C LYS A 118 -8.26 -3.88 6.33
N ILE A 119 -8.54 -4.16 5.07
CA ILE A 119 -9.72 -3.65 4.36
C ILE A 119 -10.39 -4.82 3.63
N GLY A 120 -11.69 -4.99 3.84
CA GLY A 120 -12.45 -6.08 3.21
C GLY A 120 -11.87 -7.47 3.49
N GLY A 121 -11.31 -7.70 4.69
CA GLY A 121 -10.66 -8.95 5.06
C GLY A 121 -9.24 -9.14 4.52
N LYS A 122 -8.74 -8.26 3.66
CA LYS A 122 -7.41 -8.33 3.03
C LYS A 122 -6.41 -7.47 3.80
N ASP A 123 -5.24 -8.05 4.09
CA ASP A 123 -4.11 -7.30 4.66
C ASP A 123 -3.33 -6.61 3.55
N VAL A 124 -3.14 -5.29 3.70
CA VAL A 124 -2.34 -4.47 2.79
C VAL A 124 -1.22 -3.82 3.59
N ASP A 125 0.02 -4.07 3.19
CA ASP A 125 1.17 -3.35 3.70
C ASP A 125 1.35 -2.06 2.90
N ILE A 126 1.59 -0.94 3.59
CA ILE A 126 1.74 0.37 2.96
C ILE A 126 3.08 0.96 3.38
N ARG A 127 3.91 1.30 2.39
CA ARG A 127 5.10 2.12 2.61
C ARG A 127 4.73 3.59 2.51
N VAL A 128 5.19 4.35 3.47
CA VAL A 128 4.90 5.77 3.61
C VAL A 128 6.19 6.55 3.43
N SER A 129 6.22 7.48 2.49
CA SER A 129 7.30 8.44 2.33
C SER A 129 6.74 9.86 2.44
N ILE A 130 7.33 10.65 3.30
CA ILE A 130 6.94 12.05 3.53
C ILE A 130 8.15 12.93 3.25
N VAL A 131 7.97 13.87 2.32
CA VAL A 131 9.02 14.78 1.89
C VAL A 131 8.56 16.23 2.05
N PRO A 132 9.30 17.07 2.80
CA PRO A 132 9.02 18.49 2.88
C PRO A 132 9.13 19.16 1.51
N THR A 133 8.17 20.03 1.19
CA THR A 133 8.14 20.84 -0.02
C THR A 133 7.85 22.30 0.33
N ALA A 134 7.90 23.19 -0.66
CA ALA A 134 7.65 24.62 -0.48
C ALA A 134 6.27 24.92 0.15
N PHE A 135 5.27 24.08 -0.16
CA PHE A 135 3.89 24.29 0.32
C PHE A 135 3.47 23.33 1.43
N GLY A 136 4.41 22.58 2.00
CA GLY A 136 4.20 21.65 3.11
C GLY A 136 4.66 20.24 2.76
N GLU A 137 4.25 19.25 3.53
CA GLU A 137 4.72 17.87 3.38
C GLU A 137 3.96 17.17 2.26
N ARG A 138 4.70 16.68 1.24
CA ARG A 138 4.20 15.75 0.23
C ARG A 138 4.25 14.34 0.80
N ILE A 139 3.16 13.60 0.64
CA ILE A 139 3.03 12.23 1.14
C ILE A 139 2.85 11.29 -0.05
N VAL A 140 3.57 10.18 -0.04
CA VAL A 140 3.39 9.09 -0.99
C VAL A 140 3.17 7.81 -0.19
N LEU A 141 2.03 7.15 -0.44
CA LEU A 141 1.67 5.87 0.15
C LEU A 141 1.73 4.82 -0.95
N ARG A 142 2.70 3.90 -0.88
CA ARG A 142 2.81 2.78 -1.80
C ARG A 142 2.09 1.56 -1.24
N LEU A 143 1.12 1.07 -1.98
CA LEU A 143 0.29 -0.07 -1.61
C LEU A 143 0.95 -1.38 -2.05
N LEU A 144 1.16 -2.28 -1.10
CA LEU A 144 1.80 -3.59 -1.31
C LEU A 144 0.76 -4.68 -1.04
N TYR A 145 0.18 -5.21 -2.10
CA TYR A 145 -0.86 -6.24 -2.00
C TYR A 145 -0.21 -7.61 -1.73
N ARG A 146 -0.47 -8.20 -0.57
CA ARG A 146 0.12 -9.50 -0.18
C ARG A 146 -0.33 -10.67 -1.05
N GLU A 147 -1.54 -10.62 -1.60
CA GLU A 147 -2.09 -11.70 -2.42
C GLU A 147 -1.32 -11.95 -3.72
N SER A 148 -0.58 -10.96 -4.21
CA SER A 148 0.16 -11.07 -5.47
C SER A 148 1.54 -11.72 -5.35
N ALA A 149 2.01 -12.00 -4.14
CA ALA A 149 3.41 -12.35 -3.90
C ALA A 149 3.74 -13.82 -3.96
N LEU A 150 2.78 -14.68 -3.66
CA LEU A 150 2.99 -16.12 -3.54
C LEU A 150 2.28 -16.89 -4.64
N LEU A 151 2.31 -16.34 -5.87
CA LEU A 151 1.77 -17.04 -7.02
C LEU A 151 2.65 -18.27 -7.32
N PRO A 152 2.05 -19.44 -7.54
CA PRO A 152 2.74 -20.60 -8.09
C PRO A 152 3.41 -20.24 -9.43
N LEU A 153 4.51 -20.88 -9.74
CA LEU A 153 5.27 -20.61 -10.98
C LEU A 153 4.38 -20.74 -12.21
N GLU A 154 3.42 -21.66 -12.18
CA GLU A 154 2.44 -21.91 -13.23
C GLU A 154 1.55 -20.68 -13.48
N GLU A 155 1.10 -20.02 -12.43
CA GLU A 155 0.26 -18.81 -12.51
C GLU A 155 1.06 -17.58 -12.94
N ILE A 156 2.38 -17.58 -12.70
CA ILE A 156 3.30 -16.53 -13.18
C ILE A 156 3.53 -16.67 -14.70
N GLY A 157 3.16 -17.82 -15.29
CA GLY A 157 3.28 -18.05 -16.72
C GLY A 157 4.35 -19.08 -17.10
N PHE A 158 5.01 -19.73 -16.13
CA PHE A 158 5.88 -20.87 -16.43
C PHE A 158 5.03 -22.07 -16.87
N SER A 159 5.32 -22.63 -18.01
CA SER A 159 4.60 -23.80 -18.55
C SER A 159 5.49 -24.71 -19.37
N GLY A 160 5.05 -25.96 -19.57
CA GLY A 160 5.73 -26.95 -20.41
C GLY A 160 7.20 -27.14 -20.05
N ASP A 161 8.05 -27.23 -21.06
CA ASP A 161 9.50 -27.49 -20.91
C ASP A 161 10.21 -26.40 -20.09
N ASN A 162 9.75 -25.15 -20.18
CA ASN A 162 10.35 -24.05 -19.40
C ASN A 162 10.14 -24.23 -17.89
N LEU A 163 8.95 -24.64 -17.48
CA LEU A 163 8.68 -24.95 -16.07
C LEU A 163 9.51 -26.13 -15.60
N THR A 164 9.53 -27.22 -16.37
CA THR A 164 10.31 -28.44 -16.03
C THR A 164 11.78 -28.11 -15.86
N ARG A 165 12.37 -27.42 -16.82
CA ARG A 165 13.79 -27.01 -16.75
C ARG A 165 14.08 -26.09 -15.58
N PHE A 166 13.22 -25.13 -15.31
CA PHE A 166 13.39 -24.20 -14.20
C PHE A 166 13.34 -24.94 -12.86
N LEU A 167 12.39 -25.87 -12.69
CA LEU A 167 12.29 -26.71 -11.49
C LEU A 167 13.52 -27.59 -11.31
N GLU A 168 14.05 -28.19 -12.35
CA GLU A 168 15.31 -28.95 -12.31
C GLU A 168 16.51 -28.09 -11.88
N LEU A 169 16.56 -26.83 -12.33
CA LEU A 169 17.66 -25.93 -12.01
C LEU A 169 17.61 -25.46 -10.55
N ILE A 170 16.43 -25.08 -10.04
CA ILE A 170 16.30 -24.60 -8.65
C ILE A 170 16.52 -25.71 -7.61
N LEU A 171 16.40 -26.98 -8.00
CA LEU A 171 16.63 -28.13 -7.12
C LEU A 171 18.10 -28.61 -7.13
N ARG A 172 18.96 -28.05 -7.98
CA ARG A 172 20.40 -28.44 -7.99
C ARG A 172 21.09 -28.02 -6.70
N PRO A 173 22.01 -28.84 -6.17
CA PRO A 173 22.66 -28.56 -4.89
C PRO A 173 23.70 -27.43 -4.95
N HIS A 174 24.06 -26.97 -6.15
CA HIS A 174 25.01 -25.86 -6.36
C HIS A 174 24.75 -25.15 -7.67
N GLY A 175 25.15 -23.89 -7.75
CA GLY A 175 24.99 -23.04 -8.91
C GLY A 175 24.52 -21.65 -8.55
N ILE A 176 24.31 -20.84 -9.56
CA ILE A 176 23.72 -19.48 -9.44
C ILE A 176 22.61 -19.37 -10.49
N ILE A 177 21.47 -18.85 -10.08
CA ILE A 177 20.36 -18.49 -10.98
C ILE A 177 20.20 -16.97 -10.92
N LEU A 178 20.29 -16.31 -12.08
CA LEU A 178 20.15 -14.87 -12.21
C LEU A 178 18.80 -14.54 -12.82
N VAL A 179 17.98 -13.75 -12.11
CA VAL A 179 16.69 -13.23 -12.59
C VAL A 179 16.82 -11.74 -12.88
N THR A 180 16.68 -11.34 -14.15
CA THR A 180 16.87 -9.96 -14.60
C THR A 180 15.64 -9.43 -15.33
N GLY A 181 15.51 -8.11 -15.38
CA GLY A 181 14.44 -7.42 -16.11
C GLY A 181 14.18 -6.02 -15.56
N PRO A 182 13.36 -5.21 -16.25
CA PRO A 182 12.98 -3.87 -15.80
C PRO A 182 12.11 -3.93 -14.52
N THR A 183 11.85 -2.76 -13.93
CA THR A 183 10.90 -2.64 -12.80
C THR A 183 9.50 -3.09 -13.26
N GLY A 184 8.79 -3.85 -12.41
CA GLY A 184 7.45 -4.37 -12.73
C GLY A 184 7.43 -5.62 -13.63
N SER A 185 8.58 -6.16 -14.05
CA SER A 185 8.64 -7.36 -14.92
C SER A 185 8.39 -8.69 -14.22
N GLY A 186 8.10 -8.69 -12.90
CA GLY A 186 7.84 -9.91 -12.14
C GLY A 186 9.08 -10.61 -11.57
N LYS A 187 10.24 -9.95 -11.50
CA LYS A 187 11.47 -10.54 -10.91
C LYS A 187 11.24 -11.07 -9.51
N THR A 188 10.73 -10.21 -8.62
CA THR A 188 10.45 -10.56 -7.22
C THR A 188 9.42 -11.68 -7.13
N THR A 189 8.35 -11.61 -7.92
CA THR A 189 7.31 -12.66 -7.99
C THR A 189 7.90 -14.01 -8.39
N THR A 190 8.78 -14.03 -9.39
CA THR A 190 9.48 -15.25 -9.83
C THR A 190 10.39 -15.81 -8.73
N LEU A 191 11.18 -14.94 -8.06
CA LEU A 191 12.04 -15.36 -6.96
C LEU A 191 11.25 -15.96 -5.80
N TYR A 192 10.16 -15.30 -5.38
CA TYR A 192 9.29 -15.80 -4.30
C TYR A 192 8.59 -17.10 -4.69
N GLY A 193 8.12 -17.23 -5.93
CA GLY A 193 7.58 -18.50 -6.45
C GLY A 193 8.60 -19.64 -6.41
N ALA A 194 9.85 -19.38 -6.80
CA ALA A 194 10.94 -20.35 -6.73
C ALA A 194 11.28 -20.70 -5.27
N LEU A 195 11.42 -19.70 -4.39
CA LEU A 195 11.70 -19.91 -2.96
C LEU A 195 10.61 -20.75 -2.30
N SER A 196 9.34 -20.45 -2.58
CA SER A 196 8.22 -21.24 -2.06
C SER A 196 8.28 -22.71 -2.51
N LYS A 197 8.74 -22.95 -3.74
CA LYS A 197 8.84 -24.31 -4.30
C LYS A 197 9.95 -25.15 -3.69
N ILE A 198 11.08 -24.52 -3.31
CA ILE A 198 12.22 -25.21 -2.70
C ILE A 198 12.18 -25.23 -1.17
N ASN A 199 11.26 -24.48 -0.56
CA ASN A 199 11.14 -24.38 0.89
C ASN A 199 10.62 -25.71 1.47
N ALA A 200 11.46 -26.36 2.25
CA ALA A 200 11.18 -27.64 2.90
C ALA A 200 11.80 -27.67 4.31
N PRO A 201 11.25 -28.49 5.23
CA PRO A 201 11.71 -28.51 6.63
C PRO A 201 13.18 -28.90 6.81
N ASP A 202 13.76 -29.60 5.84
CA ASP A 202 15.15 -30.05 5.81
C ASP A 202 16.11 -29.04 5.18
N LYS A 203 15.62 -27.86 4.77
CA LYS A 203 16.41 -26.83 4.10
C LYS A 203 16.53 -25.57 4.92
N ASN A 204 17.73 -25.03 4.96
CA ASN A 204 17.99 -23.69 5.49
C ASN A 204 18.10 -22.69 4.34
N ILE A 205 17.09 -21.84 4.20
CA ILE A 205 17.02 -20.83 3.15
C ILE A 205 17.13 -19.46 3.80
N ILE A 206 18.00 -18.62 3.26
CA ILE A 206 18.22 -17.24 3.72
C ILE A 206 18.10 -16.31 2.51
N THR A 207 17.40 -15.18 2.69
CA THR A 207 17.37 -14.09 1.71
C THR A 207 18.03 -12.84 2.28
N ILE A 208 18.53 -11.99 1.38
CA ILE A 208 19.00 -10.64 1.69
C ILE A 208 18.22 -9.69 0.80
N GLU A 209 17.40 -8.86 1.42
CA GLU A 209 16.45 -7.98 0.75
C GLU A 209 16.49 -6.58 1.36
N ASP A 210 16.32 -5.55 0.54
CA ASP A 210 16.25 -4.16 1.00
C ASP A 210 15.12 -3.40 0.27
N PRO A 211 13.93 -3.36 0.93
CA PRO A 211 13.47 -4.15 2.07
C PRO A 211 12.81 -5.47 1.66
N ILE A 212 12.43 -6.29 2.66
CA ILE A 212 11.61 -7.49 2.45
C ILE A 212 10.24 -7.07 1.89
N GLU A 213 9.86 -7.63 0.74
CA GLU A 213 8.54 -7.35 0.15
C GLU A 213 7.42 -8.14 0.84
N TYR A 214 7.68 -9.42 1.15
CA TYR A 214 6.72 -10.33 1.76
C TYR A 214 7.42 -11.31 2.69
N GLN A 215 6.77 -11.64 3.81
CA GLN A 215 7.31 -12.65 4.72
C GLN A 215 6.97 -14.06 4.25
N LEU A 216 7.97 -14.91 4.10
CA LEU A 216 7.84 -16.33 3.79
C LEU A 216 8.05 -17.15 5.06
N LYS A 217 7.03 -17.95 5.43
CA LYS A 217 7.18 -18.86 6.57
C LYS A 217 8.23 -19.91 6.27
N GLY A 218 9.19 -20.11 7.19
CA GLY A 218 10.26 -21.12 7.04
C GLY A 218 11.50 -20.63 6.30
N ILE A 219 11.59 -19.35 5.96
CA ILE A 219 12.75 -18.72 5.32
C ILE A 219 13.27 -17.60 6.24
N GLY A 220 14.58 -17.56 6.44
CA GLY A 220 15.27 -16.48 7.14
C GLY A 220 15.47 -15.29 6.21
N GLN A 221 14.71 -14.20 6.43
CA GLN A 221 14.74 -13.01 5.57
C GLN A 221 15.39 -11.84 6.30
#